data_baef11d00c270e53fe2fc3d47c999270
#
_entry.id   baef11d00c270e53fe2fc3d47c999270
#
_cell.length_a   1.000
_cell.length_b   1.000
_cell.length_c   1.000
_cell.angle_alpha   90.00
_cell.angle_beta   90.00
_cell.angle_gamma   90.00
#
_symmetry.space_group_name_H-M   'P 1'
#
loop_
_entity.id
_entity.type
_entity.pdbx_description
1 polymer ?
#
loop_
_entity_poly.entity_id
_entity_poly.type
_entity_poly.pdbx_seq_one_letter_code
_entity_poly.pdbx_strand_id
1 'polypeptide(L)'
;MPGGVKEMGCDLAVVGAGIAGLSAALFAANRGIETALVGETGEILFASGLMDLLSVHPLEEGKTWDDPWAALTALRRDIPNHPYARMPTTDIAAAFDALLAFLKNQGLPYRRRSDRNVEVPVAMGAVKRTYCVPETVWNGVRALEEKQPCLIVDFDQLRGFSTRQIASTLEPRWPGLRTARLPFPGGTFSQQYAEQLAMALEALRNRASLA
;
A
#
# COMPACT_ATOMS: atom_id res chain seq x y z
N MET A 1 12.61 34.47 -24.94
CA MET A 1 11.94 35.11 -23.80
C MET A 1 12.04 34.16 -22.63
N PRO A 2 12.79 34.44 -21.54
CA PRO A 2 12.70 33.63 -20.35
C PRO A 2 11.30 33.84 -19.79
N GLY A 3 10.55 32.73 -19.63
CA GLY A 3 9.23 32.76 -19.02
C GLY A 3 9.32 33.33 -17.61
N GLY A 4 8.58 34.38 -17.34
CA GLY A 4 8.53 34.98 -16.01
C GLY A 4 8.07 33.94 -14.98
N VAL A 5 8.72 33.92 -13.83
CA VAL A 5 8.30 33.14 -12.68
C VAL A 5 6.90 33.62 -12.29
N LYS A 6 5.93 32.73 -12.32
CA LYS A 6 4.58 33.00 -11.85
C LYS A 6 4.56 32.77 -10.34
N GLU A 7 4.43 33.82 -9.59
CA GLU A 7 4.22 33.74 -8.14
C GLU A 7 2.77 33.33 -7.85
N MET A 8 2.60 32.36 -6.96
CA MET A 8 1.29 31.96 -6.42
C MET A 8 1.38 32.06 -4.90
N GLY A 9 0.45 32.82 -4.30
CA GLY A 9 0.29 32.84 -2.85
C GLY A 9 -0.49 31.61 -2.39
N CYS A 10 -0.17 31.10 -1.22
CA CYS A 10 -0.93 30.06 -0.52
C CYS A 10 -0.65 30.13 0.98
N ASP A 11 -1.56 29.62 1.80
CA ASP A 11 -1.37 29.53 3.26
C ASP A 11 -0.43 28.37 3.63
N LEU A 12 -0.45 27.31 2.84
CA LEU A 12 0.35 26.10 3.06
C LEU A 12 0.92 25.59 1.73
N ALA A 13 2.25 25.46 1.67
CA ALA A 13 2.92 24.76 0.59
C ALA A 13 3.34 23.36 1.05
N VAL A 14 2.85 22.30 0.37
CA VAL A 14 3.24 20.91 0.58
C VAL A 14 4.19 20.51 -0.52
N VAL A 15 5.41 20.08 -0.15
CA VAL A 15 6.43 19.61 -1.10
C VAL A 15 6.53 18.10 -1.02
N GLY A 16 6.25 17.43 -2.13
CA GLY A 16 6.22 15.98 -2.28
C GLY A 16 4.80 15.45 -2.47
N ALA A 17 4.54 14.81 -3.63
CA ALA A 17 3.23 14.28 -4.01
C ALA A 17 3.12 12.74 -3.81
N GLY A 18 3.85 12.18 -2.85
CA GLY A 18 3.62 10.83 -2.32
C GLY A 18 2.39 10.81 -1.39
N ILE A 19 2.04 9.62 -0.88
CA ILE A 19 0.83 9.44 -0.05
C ILE A 19 0.77 10.39 1.16
N ALA A 20 1.90 10.68 1.80
CA ALA A 20 1.96 11.59 2.95
C ALA A 20 1.64 13.04 2.55
N GLY A 21 2.26 13.54 1.47
CA GLY A 21 2.01 14.89 0.97
C GLY A 21 0.58 15.06 0.46
N LEU A 22 0.07 14.08 -0.29
CA LEU A 22 -1.32 14.07 -0.75
C LEU A 22 -2.30 14.07 0.42
N SER A 23 -2.03 13.29 1.47
CA SER A 23 -2.87 13.27 2.68
C SER A 23 -2.83 14.60 3.42
N ALA A 24 -1.64 15.20 3.55
CA ALA A 24 -1.47 16.51 4.20
C ALA A 24 -2.24 17.60 3.44
N ALA A 25 -2.11 17.65 2.11
CA ALA A 25 -2.82 18.60 1.27
C ALA A 25 -4.35 18.39 1.34
N LEU A 26 -4.82 17.14 1.29
CA LEU A 26 -6.23 16.80 1.46
C LEU A 26 -6.78 17.29 2.80
N PHE A 27 -6.09 17.03 3.89
CA PHE A 27 -6.55 17.43 5.21
C PHE A 27 -6.51 18.96 5.41
N ALA A 28 -5.54 19.64 4.82
CA ALA A 28 -5.49 21.10 4.83
C ALA A 28 -6.65 21.71 4.03
N ALA A 29 -6.85 21.24 2.80
CA ALA A 29 -7.94 21.69 1.95
C ALA A 29 -9.32 21.45 2.58
N ASN A 30 -9.54 20.32 3.22
CA ASN A 30 -10.79 20.02 3.94
C ASN A 30 -11.03 20.95 5.16
N ARG A 31 -10.01 21.68 5.60
CA ARG A 31 -10.11 22.70 6.65
C ARG A 31 -10.20 24.12 6.09
N GLY A 32 -10.32 24.26 4.77
CA GLY A 32 -10.37 25.56 4.11
C GLY A 32 -9.04 26.31 4.04
N ILE A 33 -7.92 25.62 4.27
CA ILE A 33 -6.57 26.19 4.15
C ILE A 33 -6.20 26.22 2.65
N GLU A 34 -5.86 27.39 2.13
CA GLU A 34 -5.41 27.52 0.76
C GLU A 34 -4.06 26.83 0.59
N THR A 35 -4.07 25.70 -0.13
CA THR A 35 -2.95 24.78 -0.14
C THR A 35 -2.40 24.58 -1.55
N ALA A 36 -1.09 24.76 -1.70
CA ALA A 36 -0.35 24.38 -2.90
C ALA A 36 0.39 23.05 -2.68
N LEU A 37 0.20 22.11 -3.59
CA LEU A 37 0.95 20.85 -3.62
C LEU A 37 1.95 20.87 -4.77
N VAL A 38 3.23 20.68 -4.48
CA VAL A 38 4.32 20.66 -5.45
C VAL A 38 5.05 19.33 -5.38
N GLY A 39 5.18 18.65 -6.52
CA GLY A 39 5.89 17.38 -6.63
C GLY A 39 5.37 16.53 -7.77
N GLU A 40 6.12 15.50 -8.09
CA GLU A 40 5.71 14.50 -9.09
C GLU A 40 4.99 13.35 -8.39
N THR A 41 3.89 12.88 -8.99
CA THR A 41 3.08 11.77 -8.45
C THR A 41 3.64 10.40 -8.81
N GLY A 42 4.68 10.33 -9.65
CA GLY A 42 5.24 9.08 -10.17
C GLY A 42 5.70 8.10 -9.10
N GLU A 43 6.18 8.59 -7.95
CA GLU A 43 6.64 7.71 -6.86
C GLU A 43 5.51 6.89 -6.22
N ILE A 44 4.27 7.36 -6.26
CA ILE A 44 3.12 6.60 -5.73
C ILE A 44 2.86 5.32 -6.51
N LEU A 45 3.26 5.25 -7.78
CA LEU A 45 3.14 4.06 -8.62
C LEU A 45 4.02 2.92 -8.12
N PHE A 46 5.12 3.22 -7.45
CA PHE A 46 6.04 2.24 -6.88
C PHE A 46 5.71 1.89 -5.41
N ALA A 47 4.75 2.57 -4.82
CA ALA A 47 4.30 2.28 -3.47
C ALA A 47 3.51 0.96 -3.45
N SER A 48 3.68 0.18 -2.37
CA SER A 48 2.94 -1.08 -2.19
C SER A 48 1.43 -0.89 -2.04
N GLY A 49 0.96 0.33 -1.85
CA GLY A 49 -0.42 0.63 -1.46
C GLY A 49 -0.78 0.22 -0.03
N LEU A 50 0.13 -0.40 0.70
CA LEU A 50 -0.10 -0.79 2.09
C LEU A 50 0.07 0.43 3.01
N MET A 51 -0.80 0.58 3.99
CA MET A 51 -0.72 1.67 4.96
C MET A 51 -0.40 1.10 6.33
N ASP A 52 0.81 1.39 6.79
CA ASP A 52 1.30 0.91 8.08
C ASP A 52 0.94 1.92 9.19
N LEU A 53 0.62 1.42 10.36
CA LEU A 53 0.57 2.22 11.58
C LEU A 53 1.81 1.93 12.43
N LEU A 54 1.87 0.76 13.06
CA LEU A 54 3.06 0.27 13.75
C LEU A 54 2.97 -1.25 13.90
N SER A 55 3.97 -1.96 13.39
CA SER A 55 3.99 -3.42 13.45
C SER A 55 5.22 -4.00 14.13
N VAL A 56 6.28 -3.22 14.32
CA VAL A 56 7.54 -3.64 14.96
C VAL A 56 8.02 -2.56 15.93
N HIS A 57 8.21 -2.94 17.20
CA HIS A 57 8.81 -2.08 18.23
C HIS A 57 9.17 -2.90 19.48
N PRO A 58 10.38 -2.74 20.07
CA PRO A 58 11.52 -2.01 19.53
C PRO A 58 12.15 -2.72 18.32
N LEU A 59 12.82 -1.95 17.46
CA LEU A 59 13.42 -2.46 16.23
C LEU A 59 14.59 -3.42 16.52
N GLU A 60 15.38 -3.12 17.54
CA GLU A 60 16.58 -3.87 17.93
C GLU A 60 16.21 -5.32 18.33
N GLU A 61 15.04 -5.50 18.92
CA GLU A 61 14.52 -6.80 19.32
C GLU A 61 13.73 -7.49 18.21
N GLY A 62 13.38 -6.77 17.16
CA GLY A 62 12.50 -7.26 16.11
C GLY A 62 11.11 -7.66 16.62
N LYS A 63 10.68 -7.13 17.77
CA LYS A 63 9.41 -7.47 18.39
C LYS A 63 8.23 -7.02 17.53
N THR A 64 7.44 -8.00 17.09
CA THR A 64 6.25 -7.74 16.27
C THR A 64 4.99 -7.57 17.12
N TRP A 65 4.06 -6.76 16.63
CA TRP A 65 2.80 -6.46 17.30
C TRP A 65 1.62 -6.74 16.37
N ASP A 66 0.67 -7.50 16.88
CA ASP A 66 -0.61 -7.67 16.19
C ASP A 66 -1.52 -6.46 16.44
N ASP A 67 -1.54 -5.91 17.65
CA ASP A 67 -2.23 -4.69 17.99
C ASP A 67 -1.33 -3.45 17.80
N PRO A 68 -1.56 -2.63 16.74
CA PRO A 68 -0.75 -1.46 16.47
C PRO A 68 -0.95 -0.33 17.49
N TRP A 69 -2.08 -0.30 18.17
CA TRP A 69 -2.39 0.72 19.19
C TRP A 69 -1.65 0.44 20.49
N ALA A 70 -1.57 -0.83 20.87
CA ALA A 70 -0.69 -1.25 21.98
C ALA A 70 0.79 -1.00 21.65
N ALA A 71 1.21 -1.24 20.40
CA ALA A 71 2.55 -0.91 19.93
C ALA A 71 2.84 0.58 20.05
N LEU A 72 1.90 1.46 19.66
CA LEU A 72 2.03 2.91 19.83
C LEU A 72 2.16 3.32 21.30
N THR A 73 1.45 2.65 22.19
CA THR A 73 1.56 2.91 23.63
C THR A 73 2.96 2.58 24.15
N ALA A 74 3.52 1.45 23.71
CA ALA A 74 4.89 1.07 24.05
C ALA A 74 5.90 2.07 23.46
N LEU A 75 5.76 2.43 22.19
CA LEU A 75 6.62 3.39 21.51
C LEU A 75 6.67 4.75 22.25
N ARG A 76 5.52 5.27 22.65
CA ARG A 76 5.42 6.55 23.37
C ARG A 76 6.13 6.54 24.70
N ARG A 77 6.08 5.42 25.41
CA ARG A 77 6.80 5.24 26.67
C ARG A 77 8.31 5.19 26.44
N ASP A 78 8.73 4.45 25.42
CA ASP A 78 10.14 4.15 25.18
C ASP A 78 10.85 5.29 24.42
N ILE A 79 10.10 6.02 23.57
CA ILE A 79 10.61 7.14 22.75
C ILE A 79 9.67 8.36 22.87
N PRO A 80 9.72 9.12 23.99
CA PRO A 80 8.79 10.23 24.23
C PRO A 80 8.85 11.37 23.20
N ASN A 81 9.97 11.49 22.49
CA ASN A 81 10.17 12.50 21.45
C ASN A 81 9.73 12.04 20.04
N HIS A 82 9.24 10.80 19.88
CA HIS A 82 8.75 10.32 18.60
C HIS A 82 7.52 11.14 18.14
N PRO A 83 7.34 11.42 16.83
CA PRO A 83 6.17 12.15 16.34
C PRO A 83 4.84 11.59 16.82
N TYR A 84 4.69 10.27 16.88
CA TYR A 84 3.49 9.62 17.43
C TYR A 84 3.24 9.88 18.91
N ALA A 85 4.27 10.24 19.69
CA ALA A 85 4.09 10.61 21.10
C ALA A 85 3.45 11.99 21.28
N ARG A 86 3.53 12.83 20.24
CA ARG A 86 2.98 14.20 20.25
C ARG A 86 1.52 14.28 19.75
N MET A 87 0.95 13.17 19.31
CA MET A 87 -0.41 13.13 18.74
C MET A 87 -1.30 12.23 19.57
N PRO A 88 -2.53 12.66 19.91
CA PRO A 88 -3.52 11.76 20.51
C PRO A 88 -3.81 10.55 19.59
N THR A 89 -4.02 9.40 20.18
CA THR A 89 -4.38 8.18 19.43
C THR A 89 -5.68 8.37 18.65
N THR A 90 -6.63 9.12 19.21
CA THR A 90 -7.91 9.47 18.57
C THR A 90 -7.70 10.25 17.27
N ASP A 91 -6.73 11.16 17.22
CA ASP A 91 -6.47 11.97 16.05
C ASP A 91 -5.84 11.13 14.93
N ILE A 92 -4.95 10.19 15.30
CA ILE A 92 -4.37 9.23 14.35
C ILE A 92 -5.49 8.35 13.76
N ALA A 93 -6.38 7.83 14.61
CA ALA A 93 -7.52 7.01 14.16
C ALA A 93 -8.44 7.80 13.23
N ALA A 94 -8.80 9.04 13.61
CA ALA A 94 -9.65 9.92 12.82
C ALA A 94 -9.01 10.28 11.46
N ALA A 95 -7.68 10.46 11.42
CA ALA A 95 -6.96 10.71 10.16
C ALA A 95 -7.03 9.50 9.22
N PHE A 96 -6.85 8.27 9.74
CA PHE A 96 -7.06 7.06 8.94
C PHE A 96 -8.49 6.98 8.42
N ASP A 97 -9.49 7.20 9.28
CA ASP A 97 -10.91 7.13 8.89
C ASP A 97 -11.22 8.14 7.78
N ALA A 98 -10.75 9.37 7.92
CA ALA A 98 -10.98 10.41 6.91
C ALA A 98 -10.32 10.09 5.57
N LEU A 99 -9.06 9.61 5.58
CA LEU A 99 -8.35 9.22 4.36
C LEU A 99 -9.02 8.02 3.69
N LEU A 100 -9.37 6.99 4.45
CA LEU A 100 -10.01 5.79 3.90
C LEU A 100 -11.41 6.09 3.34
N ALA A 101 -12.17 6.98 3.98
CA ALA A 101 -13.45 7.43 3.46
C ALA A 101 -13.29 8.19 2.14
N PHE A 102 -12.31 9.08 2.05
CA PHE A 102 -11.99 9.78 0.80
C PHE A 102 -11.62 8.80 -0.31
N LEU A 103 -10.67 7.89 -0.05
CA LEU A 103 -10.23 6.91 -1.05
C LEU A 103 -11.39 6.01 -1.52
N LYS A 104 -12.24 5.57 -0.61
CA LYS A 104 -13.43 4.79 -0.96
C LYS A 104 -14.37 5.56 -1.90
N ASN A 105 -14.59 6.85 -1.64
CA ASN A 105 -15.42 7.71 -2.48
C ASN A 105 -14.81 7.95 -3.87
N GLN A 106 -13.47 7.79 -3.99
CA GLN A 106 -12.76 7.86 -5.28
C GLN A 106 -12.62 6.50 -5.98
N GLY A 107 -13.31 5.44 -5.49
CA GLY A 107 -13.25 4.11 -6.09
C GLY A 107 -12.02 3.29 -5.70
N LEU A 108 -11.29 3.71 -4.67
CA LEU A 108 -10.09 3.03 -4.14
C LEU A 108 -10.35 2.55 -2.70
N PRO A 109 -11.26 1.59 -2.50
CA PRO A 109 -11.59 1.12 -1.16
C PRO A 109 -10.42 0.37 -0.52
N TYR A 110 -10.26 0.60 0.78
CA TYR A 110 -9.31 -0.09 1.64
C TYR A 110 -10.02 -0.92 2.69
N ARG A 111 -9.35 -1.98 3.15
CA ARG A 111 -9.82 -2.81 4.26
C ARG A 111 -8.78 -2.84 5.37
N ARG A 112 -9.29 -2.97 6.60
CA ARG A 112 -8.50 -3.19 7.82
C ARG A 112 -9.32 -3.96 8.85
N ARG A 113 -8.66 -4.45 9.86
CA ARG A 113 -9.28 -4.78 11.15
C ARG A 113 -9.12 -3.59 12.08
N SER A 114 -10.12 -3.32 12.94
CA SER A 114 -10.11 -2.10 13.77
C SER A 114 -8.98 -2.07 14.80
N ASP A 115 -8.62 -3.20 15.33
CA ASP A 115 -7.81 -3.39 16.52
C ASP A 115 -6.48 -4.12 16.25
N ARG A 116 -6.24 -4.56 15.02
CA ARG A 116 -5.02 -5.33 14.71
C ARG A 116 -4.51 -5.15 13.29
N ASN A 117 -3.20 -5.34 13.18
CA ASN A 117 -2.53 -5.50 11.91
C ASN A 117 -3.00 -6.77 11.18
N VAL A 118 -2.91 -6.76 9.88
CA VAL A 118 -3.13 -7.92 9.01
C VAL A 118 -1.80 -8.35 8.38
N GLU A 119 -1.69 -9.61 8.05
CA GLU A 119 -0.55 -10.14 7.31
C GLU A 119 -0.89 -10.30 5.84
N VAL A 120 0.03 -9.87 4.99
CA VAL A 120 -0.14 -9.93 3.53
C VAL A 120 1.14 -10.47 2.87
N PRO A 121 1.03 -11.43 1.94
CA PRO A 121 2.17 -11.84 1.16
C PRO A 121 2.55 -10.72 0.18
N VAL A 122 3.84 -10.47 0.06
CA VAL A 122 4.38 -9.47 -0.88
C VAL A 122 5.13 -10.15 -2.02
N ALA A 123 5.43 -9.40 -3.08
CA ALA A 123 5.97 -9.91 -4.34
C ALA A 123 7.29 -10.70 -4.21
N MET A 124 8.02 -10.55 -3.10
CA MET A 124 9.24 -11.31 -2.82
C MET A 124 8.99 -12.61 -2.03
N GLY A 125 7.74 -12.93 -1.71
CA GLY A 125 7.37 -14.09 -0.89
C GLY A 125 7.50 -13.86 0.62
N ALA A 126 7.93 -12.67 1.06
CA ALA A 126 7.86 -12.31 2.46
C ALA A 126 6.41 -12.03 2.88
N VAL A 127 6.17 -12.09 4.18
CA VAL A 127 4.89 -11.68 4.77
C VAL A 127 5.10 -10.37 5.50
N LYS A 128 4.35 -9.36 5.10
CA LYS A 128 4.36 -8.05 5.73
C LYS A 128 3.16 -7.90 6.66
N ARG A 129 3.38 -7.34 7.86
CA ARG A 129 2.32 -6.86 8.74
C ARG A 129 2.01 -5.41 8.44
N THR A 130 0.75 -5.09 8.27
CA THR A 130 0.28 -3.74 7.91
C THR A 130 -1.09 -3.47 8.49
N TYR A 131 -1.46 -2.21 8.64
CA TYR A 131 -2.74 -1.86 9.26
C TYR A 131 -3.88 -1.80 8.25
N CYS A 132 -3.64 -1.24 7.06
CA CYS A 132 -4.66 -1.16 6.01
C CYS A 132 -4.11 -1.68 4.68
N VAL A 133 -4.96 -2.36 3.92
CA VAL A 133 -4.65 -2.88 2.59
C VAL A 133 -5.71 -2.45 1.57
N PRO A 134 -5.34 -2.24 0.30
CA PRO A 134 -6.32 -2.11 -0.76
C PRO A 134 -7.30 -3.29 -0.78
N GLU A 135 -8.56 -3.06 -1.10
CA GLU A 135 -9.57 -4.14 -1.15
C GLU A 135 -9.17 -5.26 -2.11
N THR A 136 -8.47 -4.93 -3.19
CA THR A 136 -7.95 -5.90 -4.17
C THR A 136 -6.96 -6.92 -3.56
N VAL A 137 -6.33 -6.58 -2.44
CA VAL A 137 -5.36 -7.44 -1.74
C VAL A 137 -6.01 -8.25 -0.62
N TRP A 138 -7.24 -7.90 -0.21
CA TRP A 138 -7.91 -8.50 0.95
C TRP A 138 -8.10 -10.01 0.88
N ASN A 139 -8.37 -10.54 -0.30
CA ASN A 139 -8.48 -11.97 -0.49
C ASN A 139 -7.16 -12.70 -0.24
N GLY A 140 -6.02 -12.07 -0.54
CA GLY A 140 -4.69 -12.60 -0.20
C GLY A 140 -4.44 -12.66 1.31
N VAL A 141 -4.91 -11.65 2.07
CA VAL A 141 -4.87 -11.66 3.54
C VAL A 141 -5.65 -12.87 4.08
N ARG A 142 -6.89 -13.05 3.62
CA ARG A 142 -7.74 -14.18 4.04
C ARG A 142 -7.13 -15.52 3.68
N ALA A 143 -6.66 -15.66 2.46
CA ALA A 143 -6.08 -16.91 1.98
C ALA A 143 -4.83 -17.30 2.78
N LEU A 144 -3.99 -16.33 3.17
CA LEU A 144 -2.85 -16.56 4.04
C LEU A 144 -3.27 -16.99 5.47
N GLU A 145 -4.29 -16.36 6.03
CA GLU A 145 -4.83 -16.72 7.36
C GLU A 145 -5.41 -18.14 7.36
N GLU A 146 -6.22 -18.47 6.34
CA GLU A 146 -6.95 -19.74 6.23
C GLU A 146 -6.07 -20.87 5.66
N LYS A 147 -4.92 -20.54 5.08
CA LYS A 147 -3.99 -21.48 4.42
C LYS A 147 -4.67 -22.39 3.39
N GLN A 148 -5.61 -21.83 2.66
CA GLN A 148 -6.33 -22.56 1.63
C GLN A 148 -5.41 -22.97 0.49
N PRO A 149 -5.71 -24.08 -0.23
CA PRO A 149 -5.02 -24.40 -1.47
C PRO A 149 -5.09 -23.22 -2.43
N CYS A 150 -3.94 -22.73 -2.87
CA CYS A 150 -3.85 -21.53 -3.70
C CYS A 150 -2.96 -21.77 -4.92
N LEU A 151 -3.33 -21.21 -6.05
CA LEU A 151 -2.53 -21.14 -7.26
C LEU A 151 -2.04 -19.70 -7.43
N ILE A 152 -0.72 -19.51 -7.38
CA ILE A 152 -0.10 -18.22 -7.69
C ILE A 152 0.22 -18.20 -9.17
N VAL A 153 -0.32 -17.21 -9.88
CA VAL A 153 -0.12 -17.07 -11.31
C VAL A 153 0.91 -16.01 -11.61
N ASP A 154 1.83 -16.32 -12.50
CA ASP A 154 2.81 -15.45 -13.10
C ASP A 154 2.48 -15.25 -14.58
N PHE A 155 2.96 -14.15 -15.16
CA PHE A 155 2.80 -13.89 -16.58
C PHE A 155 4.15 -13.94 -17.29
N ASP A 156 4.13 -14.39 -18.55
CA ASP A 156 5.32 -14.39 -19.39
C ASP A 156 5.90 -12.99 -19.49
N GLN A 157 7.23 -12.90 -19.38
CA GLN A 157 7.99 -11.66 -19.46
C GLN A 157 7.76 -10.65 -18.34
N LEU A 158 6.94 -10.95 -17.32
CA LEU A 158 6.74 -10.05 -16.17
C LEU A 158 8.04 -9.95 -15.36
N ARG A 159 8.46 -8.72 -15.13
CA ARG A 159 9.65 -8.38 -14.33
C ARG A 159 9.28 -8.07 -12.89
N GLY A 160 10.19 -8.39 -11.97
CA GLY A 160 10.03 -8.09 -10.54
C GLY A 160 9.05 -9.00 -9.80
N PHE A 161 8.56 -10.07 -10.46
CA PHE A 161 7.64 -11.04 -9.87
C PHE A 161 8.04 -12.48 -10.25
N SER A 162 8.04 -13.38 -9.28
CA SER A 162 8.35 -14.79 -9.48
C SER A 162 7.50 -15.69 -8.57
N THR A 163 6.55 -16.38 -9.15
CA THR A 163 5.66 -17.30 -8.42
C THR A 163 6.42 -18.43 -7.73
N ARG A 164 7.49 -18.95 -8.35
CA ARG A 164 8.33 -19.99 -7.75
C ARG A 164 9.03 -19.50 -6.49
N GLN A 165 9.59 -18.28 -6.55
CA GLN A 165 10.26 -17.68 -5.39
C GLN A 165 9.25 -17.46 -4.27
N ILE A 166 8.08 -16.87 -4.58
CA ILE A 166 7.01 -16.63 -3.61
C ILE A 166 6.58 -17.93 -2.94
N ALA A 167 6.25 -18.96 -3.72
CA ALA A 167 5.81 -20.24 -3.21
C ALA A 167 6.89 -20.91 -2.34
N SER A 168 8.15 -20.91 -2.78
CA SER A 168 9.27 -21.50 -2.01
C SER A 168 9.49 -20.77 -0.69
N THR A 169 9.39 -19.43 -0.68
CA THR A 169 9.57 -18.64 0.55
C THR A 169 8.41 -18.82 1.52
N LEU A 170 7.19 -18.97 1.00
CA LEU A 170 5.99 -19.14 1.83
C LEU A 170 5.74 -20.58 2.27
N GLU A 171 6.37 -21.59 1.66
CA GLU A 171 6.12 -23.00 1.94
C GLU A 171 6.11 -23.36 3.44
N PRO A 172 7.04 -22.85 4.28
CA PRO A 172 7.01 -23.14 5.72
C PRO A 172 5.78 -22.58 6.45
N ARG A 173 5.18 -21.52 5.93
CA ARG A 173 4.00 -20.85 6.53
C ARG A 173 2.70 -21.22 5.84
N TRP A 174 2.75 -21.52 4.57
CA TRP A 174 1.59 -21.83 3.71
C TRP A 174 1.92 -23.00 2.77
N PRO A 175 1.90 -24.22 3.27
CA PRO A 175 2.24 -25.40 2.49
C PRO A 175 1.23 -25.67 1.38
N GLY A 176 1.69 -26.27 0.29
CA GLY A 176 0.85 -26.70 -0.82
C GLY A 176 0.47 -25.60 -1.81
N LEU A 177 1.19 -24.49 -1.81
CA LEU A 177 1.07 -23.49 -2.85
C LEU A 177 1.47 -24.05 -4.21
N ARG A 178 0.64 -23.83 -5.22
CA ARG A 178 0.93 -24.18 -6.61
C ARG A 178 1.26 -22.94 -7.42
N THR A 179 2.02 -23.10 -8.47
CA THR A 179 2.40 -22.01 -9.37
C THR A 179 2.07 -22.33 -10.81
N ALA A 180 1.66 -21.32 -11.56
CA ALA A 180 1.48 -21.38 -12.99
C ALA A 180 2.05 -20.14 -13.66
N ARG A 181 2.43 -20.27 -14.92
CA ARG A 181 2.82 -19.14 -15.76
C ARG A 181 1.93 -19.15 -17.01
N LEU A 182 1.37 -18.00 -17.31
CA LEU A 182 0.42 -17.83 -18.40
C LEU A 182 0.90 -16.73 -19.34
N PRO A 183 0.58 -16.82 -20.65
CA PRO A 183 0.74 -15.68 -21.55
C PRO A 183 -0.23 -14.56 -21.13
N PHE A 184 0.23 -13.31 -21.21
CA PHE A 184 -0.62 -12.16 -20.92
C PHE A 184 -1.30 -11.68 -22.22
N PRO A 185 -2.64 -11.54 -22.26
CA PRO A 185 -3.34 -11.12 -23.45
C PRO A 185 -2.95 -9.70 -23.88
N GLY A 186 -2.64 -9.52 -25.17
CA GLY A 186 -2.21 -8.23 -25.73
C GLY A 186 -0.76 -7.86 -25.46
N GLY A 187 0.01 -8.72 -24.81
CA GLY A 187 1.43 -8.51 -24.55
C GLY A 187 2.31 -8.93 -25.75
N THR A 188 2.93 -7.98 -26.43
CA THR A 188 3.93 -8.21 -27.47
C THR A 188 5.32 -7.73 -27.06
N PHE A 189 5.50 -7.37 -25.80
CA PHE A 189 6.75 -6.79 -25.30
C PHE A 189 7.73 -7.86 -24.84
N SER A 190 9.01 -7.65 -25.10
CA SER A 190 10.10 -8.52 -24.63
C SER A 190 10.29 -8.49 -23.12
N GLN A 191 9.80 -7.45 -22.45
CA GLN A 191 9.79 -7.27 -20.99
C GLN A 191 8.55 -6.48 -20.60
N GLN A 192 7.89 -6.88 -19.51
CA GLN A 192 6.68 -6.24 -19.01
C GLN A 192 6.83 -5.94 -17.52
N TYR A 193 6.30 -4.78 -17.12
CA TYR A 193 6.18 -4.40 -15.71
C TYR A 193 4.69 -4.40 -15.31
N ALA A 194 4.43 -4.53 -14.02
CA ALA A 194 3.06 -4.67 -13.51
C ALA A 194 2.12 -3.52 -13.93
N GLU A 195 2.64 -2.30 -14.00
CA GLU A 195 1.89 -1.12 -14.45
C GLU A 195 1.50 -1.20 -15.93
N GLN A 196 2.34 -1.77 -16.77
CA GLN A 196 2.02 -1.96 -18.19
C GLN A 196 0.92 -3.02 -18.36
N LEU A 197 0.96 -4.09 -17.56
CA LEU A 197 -0.10 -5.09 -17.54
C LEU A 197 -1.42 -4.49 -17.04
N ALA A 198 -1.37 -3.65 -16.01
CA ALA A 198 -2.54 -2.94 -15.49
C ALA A 198 -3.17 -2.04 -16.56
N MET A 199 -2.36 -1.24 -17.26
CA MET A 199 -2.83 -0.41 -18.37
C MET A 199 -3.44 -1.25 -19.52
N ALA A 200 -2.85 -2.39 -19.84
CA ALA A 200 -3.38 -3.27 -20.88
C ALA A 200 -4.75 -3.86 -20.50
N LEU A 201 -5.03 -4.02 -19.20
CA LEU A 201 -6.33 -4.49 -18.70
C LEU A 201 -7.44 -3.42 -18.73
N GLU A 202 -7.13 -2.17 -19.07
CA GLU A 202 -8.17 -1.16 -19.32
C GLU A 202 -9.02 -1.53 -20.53
N ALA A 203 -8.44 -2.22 -21.50
CA ALA A 203 -9.19 -2.72 -22.64
C ALA A 203 -10.05 -3.95 -22.27
N LEU A 204 -11.38 -3.85 -22.47
CA LEU A 204 -12.34 -4.91 -22.15
C LEU A 204 -12.01 -6.25 -22.80
N ARG A 205 -11.51 -6.24 -24.05
CA ARG A 205 -11.08 -7.44 -24.77
C ARG A 205 -9.97 -8.21 -24.04
N ASN A 206 -9.01 -7.50 -23.44
CA ASN A 206 -7.90 -8.12 -22.72
C ASN A 206 -8.39 -8.73 -21.40
N ARG A 207 -9.34 -8.08 -20.73
CA ARG A 207 -9.99 -8.65 -19.53
C ARG A 207 -10.75 -9.92 -19.84
N ALA A 208 -11.55 -9.93 -20.92
CA ALA A 208 -12.29 -11.10 -21.34
C ALA A 208 -11.40 -12.28 -21.77
N SER A 209 -10.21 -11.98 -22.29
CA SER A 209 -9.23 -13.00 -22.69
C SER A 209 -8.45 -13.59 -21.51
N LEU A 210 -8.40 -12.87 -20.37
CA LEU A 210 -7.73 -13.32 -19.15
C LEU A 210 -8.69 -14.12 -18.23
N ALA A 211 -9.99 -13.86 -18.31
CA ALA A 211 -11.02 -14.52 -17.51
C ALA A 211 -11.33 -15.94 -18.01
#